data_6c41f981a7057bee4c38d19b24f528c6
#
_entry.id   6c41f981a7057bee4c38d19b24f528c6
#
_cell.length_a   1.000
_cell.length_b   1.000
_cell.length_c   1.000
_cell.angle_alpha   90.00
_cell.angle_beta   90.00
_cell.angle_gamma   90.00
#
_symmetry.space_group_name_H-M   'P 1'
#
loop_
_entity.id
_entity.type
_entity.pdbx_description
1 polymer ?
#
loop_
_entity_poly.entity_id
_entity_poly.type
_entity_poly.pdbx_seq_one_letter_code
_entity_poly.pdbx_strand_id
1 'polypeptide(L)'
;MTEKGEKSAAATKRIYELCDVGHKQNRVPMVCSGKYDVLTPLAQCLTQESGDGRHLACLALNNLSIPTENKRVMALGPSSSAVIGGLCKVIAEDKQESYLCCICLMNLSFLEASITTMLQHSPVKEGKDPKPPLDNPESLLRILEKLLKNAPAVPKSGSGKSEGVRWACGLIKNLAKSEENAALFGKTDIPKCVVENIKNTSAPPSRWTSNSLEDFSLFVILNLAQWPVSREALIKAGAIDVIKPIMAEGDLQGLKATMACAFLGASWGDFPEAGSTAAKSVSELMTNIIEKKGKDGQYAYGVFKLYTSTKAYRDLSAAARAADGDSGESNTKVLAVPSAVALCLQVVSDLVLAADDEANGGSKYVPDVKSAEYSAAAILNMLPAILQAGDPPRKSIQSEKACGEISTMLTQYAQLSGTSAEGKESALKAAEEIKAASGSARPILEISHDLWTQYRKREGQPLDQFISQEKGIEVDESGPLDFLPCVNSDSNCNIL
;
A
#
# COMPACT_ATOMS: atom_id res chain seq x y z
N MET A 1 18.99 20.00 -38.94
CA MET A 1 17.61 19.41 -38.79
C MET A 1 16.99 19.41 -40.19
N THR A 2 16.35 18.33 -40.56
CA THR A 2 15.67 18.27 -41.83
C THR A 2 14.30 18.94 -41.72
N GLU A 3 13.74 19.49 -42.79
CA GLU A 3 12.39 20.11 -42.86
C GLU A 3 11.30 19.22 -42.22
N LYS A 4 11.48 17.92 -42.28
CA LYS A 4 10.61 16.95 -41.65
C LYS A 4 10.66 17.00 -40.10
N GLY A 5 11.82 17.29 -39.51
CA GLY A 5 11.97 17.40 -38.04
C GLY A 5 11.34 18.70 -37.49
N GLU A 6 11.42 19.82 -38.25
CA GLU A 6 10.78 21.09 -37.83
C GLU A 6 9.25 20.97 -37.84
N LYS A 7 8.68 20.31 -38.85
CA LYS A 7 7.22 20.09 -38.92
C LYS A 7 6.75 19.16 -37.77
N SER A 8 7.54 18.15 -37.41
CA SER A 8 7.26 17.25 -36.28
C SER A 8 7.26 18.01 -34.95
N ALA A 9 8.30 18.83 -34.70
CA ALA A 9 8.39 19.60 -33.45
C ALA A 9 7.24 20.63 -33.33
N ALA A 10 6.84 21.30 -34.44
CA ALA A 10 5.71 22.20 -34.43
C ALA A 10 4.38 21.52 -34.16
N ALA A 11 4.17 20.30 -34.71
CA ALA A 11 2.98 19.50 -34.42
C ALA A 11 2.94 19.06 -32.98
N THR A 12 4.07 18.58 -32.42
CA THR A 12 4.21 18.17 -31.02
C THR A 12 3.92 19.36 -30.08
N LYS A 13 4.45 20.54 -30.39
CA LYS A 13 4.16 21.78 -29.65
C LYS A 13 2.65 22.05 -29.62
N ARG A 14 1.99 21.94 -30.78
CA ARG A 14 0.54 22.20 -30.87
C ARG A 14 -0.28 21.20 -30.06
N ILE A 15 0.10 19.90 -30.05
CA ILE A 15 -0.54 18.88 -29.21
C ILE A 15 -0.37 19.23 -27.73
N TYR A 16 0.84 19.62 -27.33
CA TYR A 16 1.10 20.02 -25.94
C TYR A 16 0.24 21.21 -25.52
N GLU A 17 0.20 22.29 -26.34
CA GLU A 17 -0.63 23.48 -26.09
C GLU A 17 -2.12 23.13 -25.94
N LEU A 18 -2.61 22.15 -26.71
CA LEU A 18 -4.01 21.69 -26.65
C LEU A 18 -4.35 20.81 -25.45
N CYS A 19 -3.37 20.27 -24.72
CA CYS A 19 -3.58 19.42 -23.55
C CYS A 19 -2.93 19.96 -22.27
N ASP A 20 -2.43 21.18 -22.28
CA ASP A 20 -1.82 21.83 -21.12
C ASP A 20 -2.82 22.12 -19.98
N VAL A 21 -2.36 22.79 -18.93
CA VAL A 21 -3.17 23.10 -17.74
C VAL A 21 -4.39 23.98 -18.09
N GLY A 22 -4.27 24.87 -19.08
CA GLY A 22 -5.35 25.73 -19.55
C GLY A 22 -6.41 24.99 -20.36
N HIS A 23 -6.11 23.82 -20.89
CA HIS A 23 -6.93 23.07 -21.83
C HIS A 23 -7.24 21.63 -21.38
N LYS A 24 -7.39 21.42 -20.06
CA LYS A 24 -7.65 20.09 -19.45
C LYS A 24 -8.82 19.34 -20.11
N GLN A 25 -9.87 20.06 -20.53
CA GLN A 25 -11.06 19.50 -21.19
C GLN A 25 -10.76 18.77 -22.51
N ASN A 26 -9.65 19.06 -23.16
CA ASN A 26 -9.26 18.44 -24.42
C ASN A 26 -8.57 17.09 -24.24
N ARG A 27 -8.05 16.77 -23.04
CA ARG A 27 -7.21 15.59 -22.80
C ARG A 27 -7.92 14.28 -23.10
N VAL A 28 -9.16 14.13 -22.63
CA VAL A 28 -9.95 12.92 -22.88
C VAL A 28 -10.37 12.79 -24.34
N PRO A 29 -10.98 13.82 -24.99
CA PRO A 29 -11.32 13.74 -26.41
C PRO A 29 -10.11 13.45 -27.32
N MET A 30 -8.93 13.98 -27.02
CA MET A 30 -7.72 13.75 -27.83
C MET A 30 -7.30 12.29 -27.86
N VAL A 31 -7.49 11.55 -26.75
CA VAL A 31 -7.06 10.15 -26.63
C VAL A 31 -8.20 9.18 -26.91
N CYS A 32 -9.39 9.45 -26.38
CA CYS A 32 -10.50 8.47 -26.35
C CYS A 32 -11.45 8.57 -27.53
N SER A 33 -11.40 9.66 -28.34
CA SER A 33 -12.35 9.82 -29.48
C SER A 33 -12.14 8.80 -30.59
N GLY A 34 -10.95 8.19 -30.68
CA GLY A 34 -10.59 7.26 -31.74
C GLY A 34 -10.49 7.91 -33.15
N LYS A 35 -10.74 9.22 -33.24
CA LYS A 35 -10.74 9.94 -34.52
C LYS A 35 -9.34 10.13 -35.09
N TYR A 36 -8.36 10.33 -34.20
CA TYR A 36 -6.95 10.52 -34.55
C TYR A 36 -6.07 9.77 -33.56
N ASP A 37 -5.02 9.14 -34.06
CA ASP A 37 -3.97 8.59 -33.21
C ASP A 37 -2.94 9.69 -32.89
N VAL A 38 -3.04 10.24 -31.71
CA VAL A 38 -2.06 11.25 -31.20
C VAL A 38 -0.93 10.59 -30.41
N LEU A 39 -1.10 9.37 -29.95
CA LEU A 39 -0.17 8.68 -29.05
C LEU A 39 1.06 8.14 -29.78
N THR A 40 0.86 7.46 -30.92
CA THR A 40 1.96 6.88 -31.70
C THR A 40 2.94 7.94 -32.21
N PRO A 41 2.51 9.08 -32.80
CA PRO A 41 3.42 10.15 -33.18
C PRO A 41 4.19 10.75 -31.99
N LEU A 42 3.53 10.97 -30.84
CA LEU A 42 4.21 11.46 -29.64
C LEU A 42 5.26 10.47 -29.15
N ALA A 43 4.95 9.17 -29.14
CA ALA A 43 5.92 8.12 -28.77
C ALA A 43 7.11 8.05 -29.74
N GLN A 44 6.89 8.27 -31.04
CA GLN A 44 7.97 8.35 -32.04
C GLN A 44 8.88 9.55 -31.78
N CYS A 45 8.34 10.72 -31.39
CA CYS A 45 9.14 11.89 -31.04
C CYS A 45 10.08 11.61 -29.86
N LEU A 46 9.67 10.79 -28.87
CA LEU A 46 10.51 10.39 -27.74
C LEU A 46 11.81 9.69 -28.20
N THR A 47 11.72 8.92 -29.29
CA THR A 47 12.83 8.05 -29.74
C THR A 47 13.63 8.64 -30.89
N GLN A 48 13.07 9.53 -31.65
CA GLN A 48 13.65 10.08 -32.89
C GLN A 48 14.17 11.51 -32.75
N GLU A 49 13.55 12.29 -31.87
CA GLU A 49 13.93 13.69 -31.72
C GLU A 49 14.88 13.92 -30.52
N SER A 50 15.61 15.03 -30.61
CA SER A 50 16.46 15.56 -29.55
C SER A 50 16.03 16.96 -29.20
N GLY A 51 16.25 17.42 -27.96
CA GLY A 51 15.94 18.79 -27.55
C GLY A 51 14.45 19.05 -27.37
N ASP A 52 13.96 20.21 -27.82
CA ASP A 52 12.61 20.70 -27.51
C ASP A 52 11.49 19.78 -27.96
N GLY A 53 11.62 19.08 -29.08
CA GLY A 53 10.61 18.13 -29.56
C GLY A 53 10.36 16.97 -28.62
N ARG A 54 11.43 16.36 -28.11
CA ARG A 54 11.36 15.30 -27.12
C ARG A 54 10.74 15.80 -25.80
N HIS A 55 11.20 16.95 -25.32
CA HIS A 55 10.70 17.56 -24.10
C HIS A 55 9.19 17.81 -24.16
N LEU A 56 8.74 18.44 -25.25
CA LEU A 56 7.30 18.70 -25.47
C LEU A 56 6.47 17.41 -25.60
N ALA A 57 7.03 16.35 -26.21
CA ALA A 57 6.36 15.05 -26.27
C ALA A 57 6.22 14.42 -24.89
N CYS A 58 7.26 14.49 -24.03
CA CYS A 58 7.19 14.04 -22.65
C CYS A 58 6.11 14.80 -21.87
N LEU A 59 6.05 16.13 -21.97
CA LEU A 59 5.05 16.95 -21.31
C LEU A 59 3.63 16.63 -21.81
N ALA A 60 3.45 16.49 -23.13
CA ALA A 60 2.15 16.14 -23.71
C ALA A 60 1.65 14.77 -23.21
N LEU A 61 2.51 13.73 -23.26
CA LEU A 61 2.16 12.40 -22.76
C LEU A 61 1.87 12.41 -21.25
N ASN A 62 2.65 13.17 -20.48
CA ASN A 62 2.38 13.33 -19.05
C ASN A 62 1.00 13.95 -18.81
N ASN A 63 0.67 15.05 -19.49
CA ASN A 63 -0.64 15.70 -19.37
C ASN A 63 -1.80 14.79 -19.80
N LEU A 64 -1.61 14.03 -20.87
CA LEU A 64 -2.61 13.08 -21.38
C LEU A 64 -2.77 11.86 -20.45
N SER A 65 -1.77 11.49 -19.64
CA SER A 65 -1.85 10.37 -18.71
C SER A 65 -2.62 10.67 -17.42
N ILE A 66 -2.95 11.94 -17.14
CA ILE A 66 -3.64 12.35 -15.91
C ILE A 66 -5.08 11.83 -15.84
N PRO A 67 -5.97 12.02 -16.86
CA PRO A 67 -7.35 11.54 -16.80
C PRO A 67 -7.43 10.02 -16.72
N THR A 68 -8.34 9.52 -15.90
CA THR A 68 -8.53 8.07 -15.67
C THR A 68 -8.92 7.36 -16.96
N GLU A 69 -9.77 7.95 -17.79
CA GLU A 69 -10.22 7.41 -19.06
C GLU A 69 -9.06 7.16 -20.02
N ASN A 70 -8.10 8.07 -20.05
CA ASN A 70 -6.94 7.97 -20.92
C ASN A 70 -5.96 6.88 -20.50
N LYS A 71 -5.85 6.59 -19.20
CA LYS A 71 -4.91 5.58 -18.67
C LYS A 71 -5.10 4.23 -19.34
N ARG A 72 -6.35 3.80 -19.52
CA ARG A 72 -6.66 2.54 -20.18
C ARG A 72 -6.20 2.52 -21.65
N VAL A 73 -6.49 3.58 -22.39
CA VAL A 73 -6.11 3.66 -23.82
C VAL A 73 -4.60 3.75 -23.98
N MET A 74 -3.92 4.53 -23.15
CA MET A 74 -2.47 4.73 -23.21
C MET A 74 -1.68 3.48 -22.77
N ALA A 75 -2.18 2.73 -21.80
CA ALA A 75 -1.45 1.59 -21.21
C ALA A 75 -1.86 0.23 -21.80
N LEU A 76 -3.07 0.08 -22.33
CA LEU A 76 -3.63 -1.20 -22.82
C LEU A 76 -4.17 -1.11 -24.24
N GLY A 77 -4.26 0.07 -24.84
CA GLY A 77 -4.72 0.27 -26.19
C GLY A 77 -3.68 -0.08 -27.26
N PRO A 78 -4.03 0.08 -28.55
CA PRO A 78 -3.14 -0.29 -29.67
C PRO A 78 -1.79 0.40 -29.67
N SER A 79 -1.72 1.66 -29.21
CA SER A 79 -0.47 2.45 -29.14
C SER A 79 0.33 2.22 -27.87
N SER A 80 -0.13 1.36 -26.92
CA SER A 80 0.47 1.18 -25.59
C SER A 80 1.94 0.75 -25.65
N SER A 81 2.27 -0.18 -26.54
CA SER A 81 3.64 -0.66 -26.71
C SER A 81 4.58 0.44 -27.17
N ALA A 82 4.13 1.30 -28.08
CA ALA A 82 4.92 2.45 -28.55
C ALA A 82 5.11 3.49 -27.43
N VAL A 83 4.03 3.80 -26.67
CA VAL A 83 4.08 4.77 -25.56
C VAL A 83 4.99 4.27 -24.46
N ILE A 84 4.76 3.07 -23.94
CA ILE A 84 5.57 2.50 -22.85
C ILE A 84 7.02 2.33 -23.29
N GLY A 85 7.25 1.79 -24.49
CA GLY A 85 8.60 1.60 -25.03
C GLY A 85 9.36 2.90 -25.24
N GLY A 86 8.69 3.94 -25.74
CA GLY A 86 9.28 5.26 -25.91
C GLY A 86 9.69 5.90 -24.57
N LEU A 87 8.80 5.84 -23.57
CA LEU A 87 9.08 6.32 -22.21
C LEU A 87 10.23 5.55 -21.57
N CYS A 88 10.23 4.22 -21.64
CA CYS A 88 11.31 3.35 -21.13
C CYS A 88 12.66 3.69 -21.76
N LYS A 89 12.69 3.96 -23.08
CA LYS A 89 13.91 4.31 -23.79
C LYS A 89 14.52 5.62 -23.27
N VAL A 90 13.69 6.66 -23.08
CA VAL A 90 14.17 7.96 -22.53
C VAL A 90 14.74 7.77 -21.12
N ILE A 91 14.10 6.96 -20.28
CA ILE A 91 14.59 6.65 -18.92
C ILE A 91 15.91 5.88 -19.00
N ALA A 92 16.01 4.85 -19.87
CA ALA A 92 17.19 4.04 -20.02
C ALA A 92 18.43 4.83 -20.49
N GLU A 93 18.22 5.89 -21.27
CA GLU A 93 19.25 6.81 -21.74
C GLU A 93 19.66 7.86 -20.68
N ASP A 94 18.99 7.88 -19.52
CA ASP A 94 19.22 8.83 -18.42
C ASP A 94 19.22 10.30 -18.91
N LYS A 95 18.23 10.64 -19.76
CA LYS A 95 18.06 11.99 -20.28
C LYS A 95 17.44 12.93 -19.24
N GLN A 96 17.55 14.21 -19.49
CA GLN A 96 16.98 15.24 -18.63
C GLN A 96 15.47 15.04 -18.43
N GLU A 97 14.76 14.50 -19.42
CA GLU A 97 13.31 14.24 -19.42
C GLU A 97 12.91 12.95 -18.72
N SER A 98 13.86 12.14 -18.21
CA SER A 98 13.57 10.86 -17.56
C SER A 98 12.57 10.99 -16.42
N TYR A 99 12.60 12.12 -15.68
CA TYR A 99 11.63 12.37 -14.60
C TYR A 99 10.18 12.50 -15.12
N LEU A 100 9.97 13.17 -16.26
CA LEU A 100 8.63 13.29 -16.87
C LEU A 100 8.11 11.94 -17.35
N CYS A 101 9.00 11.10 -17.88
CA CYS A 101 8.66 9.73 -18.29
C CYS A 101 8.28 8.87 -17.08
N CYS A 102 9.00 8.98 -15.96
CA CYS A 102 8.65 8.31 -14.71
C CYS A 102 7.29 8.78 -14.19
N ILE A 103 6.99 10.09 -14.22
CA ILE A 103 5.68 10.63 -13.82
C ILE A 103 4.58 10.07 -14.72
N CYS A 104 4.79 10.05 -16.04
CA CYS A 104 3.80 9.51 -16.99
C CYS A 104 3.50 8.03 -16.69
N LEU A 105 4.53 7.20 -16.56
CA LEU A 105 4.36 5.78 -16.20
C LEU A 105 3.73 5.62 -14.80
N MET A 106 4.07 6.47 -13.84
CA MET A 106 3.44 6.49 -12.53
C MET A 106 1.94 6.82 -12.62
N ASN A 107 1.54 7.79 -13.45
CA ASN A 107 0.13 8.07 -13.69
C ASN A 107 -0.60 6.87 -14.31
N LEU A 108 0.01 6.19 -15.27
CA LEU A 108 -0.57 4.98 -15.89
C LEU A 108 -0.68 3.84 -14.88
N SER A 109 0.25 3.71 -13.94
CA SER A 109 0.27 2.65 -12.93
C SER A 109 -0.85 2.74 -11.87
N PHE A 110 -1.62 3.83 -11.84
CA PHE A 110 -2.86 3.89 -11.07
C PHE A 110 -3.96 2.97 -11.63
N LEU A 111 -3.86 2.55 -12.90
CA LEU A 111 -4.68 1.49 -13.44
C LEU A 111 -3.97 0.14 -13.19
N GLU A 112 -4.48 -0.66 -12.27
CA GLU A 112 -3.85 -1.92 -11.84
C GLU A 112 -3.54 -2.85 -13.03
N ALA A 113 -4.47 -3.00 -13.97
CA ALA A 113 -4.26 -3.80 -15.17
C ALA A 113 -3.06 -3.36 -16.03
N SER A 114 -2.62 -2.11 -15.93
CA SER A 114 -1.46 -1.59 -16.66
C SER A 114 -0.12 -2.02 -16.06
N ILE A 115 -0.09 -2.36 -14.77
CA ILE A 115 1.15 -2.67 -14.05
C ILE A 115 1.84 -3.89 -14.65
N THR A 116 1.07 -4.96 -14.89
CA THR A 116 1.59 -6.18 -15.52
C THR A 116 2.12 -5.88 -16.93
N THR A 117 1.37 -5.11 -17.73
CA THR A 117 1.80 -4.70 -19.08
C THR A 117 3.10 -3.92 -19.05
N MET A 118 3.27 -2.97 -18.12
CA MET A 118 4.48 -2.18 -17.99
C MET A 118 5.68 -3.02 -17.55
N LEU A 119 5.51 -3.91 -16.57
CA LEU A 119 6.61 -4.76 -16.08
C LEU A 119 7.02 -5.83 -17.09
N GLN A 120 6.05 -6.38 -17.83
CA GLN A 120 6.31 -7.36 -18.89
C GLN A 120 6.73 -6.72 -20.21
N HIS A 121 6.62 -5.38 -20.31
CA HIS A 121 7.02 -4.70 -21.53
C HIS A 121 8.49 -5.00 -21.84
N SER A 122 8.67 -5.65 -22.98
CA SER A 122 9.97 -5.94 -23.58
C SER A 122 9.95 -5.39 -24.99
N PRO A 123 10.91 -4.56 -25.39
CA PRO A 123 11.04 -4.22 -26.78
C PRO A 123 11.35 -5.51 -27.54
N VAL A 124 10.31 -6.06 -28.18
CA VAL A 124 10.41 -7.31 -28.96
C VAL A 124 11.23 -7.02 -30.22
N LYS A 125 12.41 -7.62 -30.31
CA LYS A 125 13.09 -7.71 -31.60
C LYS A 125 12.37 -8.78 -32.42
N GLU A 126 11.96 -8.43 -33.63
CA GLU A 126 11.26 -9.34 -34.54
C GLU A 126 11.89 -10.74 -34.51
N GLY A 127 11.05 -11.76 -34.27
CA GLY A 127 11.45 -13.16 -34.30
C GLY A 127 12.06 -13.74 -33.00
N LYS A 128 12.00 -13.04 -31.87
CA LYS A 128 12.44 -13.58 -30.57
C LYS A 128 11.32 -13.54 -29.53
N ASP A 129 11.22 -14.62 -28.77
CA ASP A 129 10.31 -14.65 -27.62
C ASP A 129 10.68 -13.58 -26.59
N PRO A 130 9.68 -12.94 -25.94
CA PRO A 130 9.93 -11.95 -24.90
C PRO A 130 10.65 -12.61 -23.71
N LYS A 131 11.77 -12.02 -23.30
CA LYS A 131 12.50 -12.49 -22.12
C LYS A 131 11.77 -12.09 -20.84
N PRO A 132 11.84 -12.91 -19.78
CA PRO A 132 11.36 -12.52 -18.46
C PRO A 132 11.94 -11.17 -18.00
N PRO A 133 11.21 -10.35 -17.22
CA PRO A 133 11.67 -9.03 -16.82
C PRO A 133 13.05 -8.99 -16.14
N LEU A 134 13.37 -10.01 -15.35
CA LEU A 134 14.68 -10.12 -14.66
C LEU A 134 15.85 -10.41 -15.61
N ASP A 135 15.58 -11.10 -16.72
CA ASP A 135 16.60 -11.51 -17.70
C ASP A 135 16.73 -10.53 -18.87
N ASN A 136 15.84 -9.55 -18.92
CA ASN A 136 15.81 -8.55 -19.98
C ASN A 136 16.39 -7.21 -19.49
N PRO A 137 17.60 -6.80 -19.92
CA PRO A 137 18.20 -5.54 -19.52
C PRO A 137 17.41 -4.29 -20.00
N GLU A 138 16.51 -4.46 -20.98
CA GLU A 138 15.68 -3.41 -21.55
C GLU A 138 14.26 -3.39 -20.89
N SER A 139 13.99 -4.27 -19.91
CA SER A 139 12.74 -4.22 -19.14
C SER A 139 12.68 -3.00 -18.24
N LEU A 140 11.46 -2.51 -17.97
CA LEU A 140 11.25 -1.39 -17.06
C LEU A 140 11.89 -1.66 -15.69
N LEU A 141 11.80 -2.88 -15.17
CA LEU A 141 12.41 -3.29 -13.90
C LEU A 141 13.93 -3.01 -13.88
N ARG A 142 14.67 -3.45 -14.91
CA ARG A 142 16.12 -3.27 -15.01
C ARG A 142 16.51 -1.83 -15.31
N ILE A 143 15.70 -1.12 -16.07
CA ILE A 143 15.91 0.31 -16.34
C ILE A 143 15.79 1.11 -15.02
N LEU A 144 14.76 0.85 -14.20
CA LEU A 144 14.58 1.50 -12.91
C LEU A 144 15.71 1.14 -11.94
N GLU A 145 16.11 -0.14 -11.87
CA GLU A 145 17.26 -0.57 -11.08
C GLU A 145 18.54 0.18 -11.46
N LYS A 146 18.83 0.28 -12.74
CA LYS A 146 20.01 1.00 -13.26
C LYS A 146 19.95 2.49 -12.91
N LEU A 147 18.77 3.11 -13.04
CA LEU A 147 18.59 4.53 -12.73
C LEU A 147 18.85 4.80 -11.25
N LEU A 148 18.35 3.95 -10.35
CA LEU A 148 18.59 4.09 -8.91
C LEU A 148 20.06 3.88 -8.54
N LYS A 149 20.73 2.86 -9.12
CA LYS A 149 22.16 2.59 -8.89
C LYS A 149 23.08 3.72 -9.33
N ASN A 150 22.72 4.40 -10.41
CA ASN A 150 23.50 5.51 -10.96
C ASN A 150 23.21 6.85 -10.27
N ALA A 151 22.34 6.85 -9.26
CA ALA A 151 22.02 8.04 -8.47
C ALA A 151 23.29 8.58 -7.78
N PRO A 152 23.51 9.90 -7.78
CA PRO A 152 24.60 10.48 -6.99
C PRO A 152 24.33 10.22 -5.51
N ALA A 153 25.39 9.93 -4.75
CA ALA A 153 25.31 9.62 -3.32
C ALA A 153 24.62 10.72 -2.47
N VAL A 154 24.60 11.93 -2.95
CA VAL A 154 23.82 13.06 -2.38
C VAL A 154 23.15 13.77 -3.55
N PRO A 155 21.84 13.64 -3.72
CA PRO A 155 21.11 14.37 -4.76
C PRO A 155 21.25 15.88 -4.51
N LYS A 156 21.85 16.60 -5.46
CA LYS A 156 21.78 18.06 -5.44
C LYS A 156 20.33 18.42 -5.78
N SER A 157 19.61 19.02 -4.83
CA SER A 157 18.23 19.49 -5.06
C SER A 157 18.14 20.30 -6.35
N GLY A 158 17.15 19.94 -7.21
CA GLY A 158 16.92 20.63 -8.47
C GLY A 158 17.75 20.18 -9.67
N SER A 159 18.62 19.15 -9.53
CA SER A 159 19.24 18.52 -10.71
C SER A 159 18.25 17.55 -11.36
N GLY A 160 18.13 17.54 -12.69
CA GLY A 160 17.24 16.63 -13.42
C GLY A 160 17.49 15.16 -13.10
N LYS A 161 18.70 14.78 -12.68
CA LYS A 161 19.04 13.42 -12.24
C LYS A 161 18.43 13.06 -10.89
N SER A 162 18.41 13.98 -9.92
CA SER A 162 17.75 13.75 -8.63
C SER A 162 16.22 13.62 -8.79
N GLU A 163 15.63 14.38 -9.70
CA GLU A 163 14.22 14.28 -10.04
C GLU A 163 13.90 12.94 -10.70
N GLY A 164 14.74 12.45 -11.61
CA GLY A 164 14.58 11.11 -12.22
C GLY A 164 14.51 10.01 -11.18
N VAL A 165 15.42 10.01 -10.21
CA VAL A 165 15.46 9.02 -9.11
C VAL A 165 14.23 9.14 -8.20
N ARG A 166 13.83 10.36 -7.85
CA ARG A 166 12.66 10.64 -7.03
C ARG A 166 11.39 10.04 -7.66
N TRP A 167 11.14 10.36 -8.92
CA TRP A 167 9.96 9.88 -9.61
C TRP A 167 10.02 8.39 -9.98
N ALA A 168 11.22 7.83 -10.14
CA ALA A 168 11.41 6.38 -10.26
C ALA A 168 10.97 5.67 -8.97
N CYS A 169 11.32 6.18 -7.79
CA CYS A 169 10.83 5.64 -6.51
C CYS A 169 9.29 5.76 -6.42
N GLY A 170 8.70 6.88 -6.87
CA GLY A 170 7.26 7.04 -6.94
C GLY A 170 6.57 6.02 -7.88
N LEU A 171 7.18 5.72 -9.03
CA LEU A 171 6.71 4.68 -9.94
C LEU A 171 6.85 3.29 -9.30
N ILE A 172 8.02 2.95 -8.75
CA ILE A 172 8.27 1.65 -8.09
C ILE A 172 7.28 1.41 -6.96
N LYS A 173 6.97 2.43 -6.15
CA LYS A 173 5.93 2.38 -5.12
C LYS A 173 4.61 1.84 -5.68
N ASN A 174 4.18 2.33 -6.84
CA ASN A 174 2.94 1.87 -7.46
C ASN A 174 3.05 0.47 -8.07
N LEU A 175 4.20 0.13 -8.65
CA LEU A 175 4.43 -1.17 -9.28
C LEU A 175 4.57 -2.30 -8.25
N ALA A 176 5.05 -2.03 -7.04
CA ALA A 176 5.34 -3.02 -6.00
C ALA A 176 4.12 -3.42 -5.14
N LYS A 177 2.89 -3.25 -5.64
CA LYS A 177 1.66 -3.45 -4.86
C LYS A 177 1.21 -4.90 -4.73
N SER A 178 1.58 -5.78 -5.65
CA SER A 178 1.22 -7.20 -5.61
C SER A 178 2.40 -8.06 -5.17
N GLU A 179 2.09 -9.25 -4.64
CA GLU A 179 3.10 -10.21 -4.21
C GLU A 179 4.02 -10.63 -5.36
N GLU A 180 3.45 -10.87 -6.55
CA GLU A 180 4.20 -11.24 -7.75
C GLU A 180 5.23 -10.17 -8.14
N ASN A 181 4.79 -8.91 -8.11
CA ASN A 181 5.67 -7.79 -8.45
C ASN A 181 6.71 -7.56 -7.35
N ALA A 182 6.33 -7.63 -6.08
CA ALA A 182 7.26 -7.53 -4.96
C ALA A 182 8.35 -8.61 -5.02
N ALA A 183 8.02 -9.83 -5.45
CA ALA A 183 8.98 -10.89 -5.69
C ALA A 183 10.01 -10.55 -6.79
N LEU A 184 9.57 -9.84 -7.84
CA LEU A 184 10.49 -9.36 -8.88
C LEU A 184 11.44 -8.29 -8.32
N PHE A 185 10.90 -7.30 -7.61
CA PHE A 185 11.69 -6.22 -7.00
C PHE A 185 12.66 -6.76 -5.94
N GLY A 186 12.25 -7.74 -5.13
CA GLY A 186 13.08 -8.37 -4.12
C GLY A 186 14.33 -9.10 -4.68
N LYS A 187 14.32 -9.46 -5.98
CA LYS A 187 15.45 -10.08 -6.69
C LYS A 187 16.38 -9.08 -7.38
N THR A 188 16.19 -7.79 -7.13
CA THR A 188 17.02 -6.69 -7.68
C THR A 188 17.76 -5.97 -6.55
N ASP A 189 18.61 -5.01 -6.90
CA ASP A 189 19.24 -4.11 -5.91
C ASP A 189 18.33 -2.93 -5.50
N ILE A 190 17.08 -2.85 -6.00
CA ILE A 190 16.14 -1.79 -5.65
C ILE A 190 15.91 -1.69 -4.14
N PRO A 191 15.69 -2.77 -3.37
CA PRO A 191 15.60 -2.70 -1.91
C PRO A 191 16.79 -2.00 -1.26
N LYS A 192 18.01 -2.32 -1.72
CA LYS A 192 19.23 -1.66 -1.23
C LYS A 192 19.28 -0.18 -1.60
N CYS A 193 18.96 0.17 -2.84
CA CYS A 193 18.97 1.57 -3.29
C CYS A 193 18.00 2.45 -2.50
N VAL A 194 16.78 1.98 -2.24
CA VAL A 194 15.79 2.78 -1.48
C VAL A 194 16.15 2.93 -0.01
N VAL A 195 16.80 1.93 0.59
CA VAL A 195 17.37 2.03 1.94
C VAL A 195 18.51 3.04 1.98
N GLU A 196 19.40 3.00 0.99
CA GLU A 196 20.50 3.97 0.87
C GLU A 196 19.99 5.41 0.64
N ASN A 197 18.91 5.62 -0.10
CA ASN A 197 18.29 6.93 -0.26
C ASN A 197 17.89 7.55 1.11
N ILE A 198 17.30 6.76 1.99
CA ILE A 198 16.92 7.21 3.33
C ILE A 198 18.17 7.43 4.21
N LYS A 199 19.12 6.49 4.16
CA LYS A 199 20.36 6.56 4.95
C LYS A 199 21.19 7.78 4.62
N ASN A 200 21.21 8.20 3.36
CA ASN A 200 22.05 9.30 2.87
C ASN A 200 21.37 10.67 2.96
N THR A 201 20.11 10.74 3.40
CA THR A 201 19.45 12.03 3.59
C THR A 201 20.00 12.75 4.84
N SER A 202 20.15 14.06 4.74
CA SER A 202 20.50 14.93 5.87
C SER A 202 19.26 15.58 6.49
N ALA A 203 18.10 15.51 5.83
CA ALA A 203 16.87 16.11 6.33
C ALA A 203 16.21 15.19 7.36
N PRO A 204 15.80 15.70 8.54
CA PRO A 204 15.03 14.91 9.48
C PRO A 204 13.66 14.54 8.89
N PRO A 205 13.07 13.39 9.27
CA PRO A 205 11.80 12.91 8.71
C PRO A 205 10.66 13.94 8.80
N SER A 206 10.61 14.74 9.84
CA SER A 206 9.62 15.83 10.02
C SER A 206 9.67 16.94 8.94
N ARG A 207 10.74 16.99 8.17
CA ARG A 207 10.88 17.90 7.01
C ARG A 207 10.63 17.23 5.66
N TRP A 208 10.35 15.95 5.64
CA TRP A 208 10.04 15.27 4.38
C TRP A 208 8.65 15.69 3.89
N THR A 209 8.64 16.22 2.70
CA THR A 209 7.37 16.60 2.06
C THR A 209 6.77 15.40 1.33
N SER A 210 5.47 15.41 1.12
CA SER A 210 4.80 14.45 0.26
C SER A 210 5.46 14.43 -1.12
N ASN A 211 5.73 13.23 -1.62
CA ASN A 211 6.44 13.00 -2.87
C ASN A 211 7.93 13.42 -2.88
N SER A 212 8.58 13.63 -1.74
CA SER A 212 10.04 13.74 -1.69
C SER A 212 10.70 12.38 -1.99
N LEU A 213 12.00 12.36 -2.26
CA LEU A 213 12.73 11.11 -2.52
C LEU A 213 12.64 10.17 -1.32
N GLU A 214 12.78 10.72 -0.12
CA GLU A 214 12.73 9.99 1.14
C GLU A 214 11.32 9.41 1.39
N ASP A 215 10.29 10.23 1.18
CA ASP A 215 8.90 9.81 1.30
C ASP A 215 8.57 8.66 0.33
N PHE A 216 8.93 8.79 -0.93
CA PHE A 216 8.75 7.71 -1.90
C PHE A 216 9.58 6.47 -1.56
N SER A 217 10.82 6.63 -1.09
CA SER A 217 11.67 5.51 -0.69
C SER A 217 11.09 4.75 0.50
N LEU A 218 10.57 5.47 1.50
CA LEU A 218 9.87 4.85 2.64
C LEU A 218 8.61 4.11 2.20
N PHE A 219 7.84 4.67 1.24
CA PHE A 219 6.70 3.96 0.66
C PHE A 219 7.09 2.70 -0.11
N VAL A 220 8.22 2.71 -0.84
CA VAL A 220 8.70 1.49 -1.52
C VAL A 220 9.06 0.43 -0.48
N ILE A 221 9.76 0.80 0.59
CA ILE A 221 10.06 -0.12 1.70
C ILE A 221 8.77 -0.68 2.28
N LEU A 222 7.78 0.17 2.57
CA LEU A 222 6.49 -0.23 3.12
C LEU A 222 5.78 -1.23 2.19
N ASN A 223 5.67 -0.93 0.89
CA ASN A 223 4.97 -1.79 -0.05
C ASN A 223 5.68 -3.14 -0.25
N LEU A 224 7.00 -3.15 -0.31
CA LEU A 224 7.75 -4.40 -0.38
C LEU A 224 7.66 -5.19 0.93
N ALA A 225 7.69 -4.54 2.09
CA ALA A 225 7.60 -5.19 3.39
C ALA A 225 6.27 -5.92 3.63
N GLN A 226 5.19 -5.51 2.98
CA GLN A 226 3.90 -6.21 3.05
C GLN A 226 4.00 -7.68 2.61
N TRP A 227 4.92 -7.99 1.69
CA TRP A 227 5.01 -9.28 1.05
C TRP A 227 6.19 -10.11 1.56
N PRO A 228 5.96 -11.32 2.10
CA PRO A 228 7.01 -12.17 2.65
C PRO A 228 8.19 -12.38 1.71
N VAL A 229 7.89 -12.53 0.42
CA VAL A 229 8.88 -12.82 -0.65
C VAL A 229 9.95 -11.73 -0.86
N SER A 230 9.72 -10.50 -0.36
CA SER A 230 10.66 -9.37 -0.50
C SER A 230 11.26 -8.90 0.82
N ARG A 231 10.78 -9.40 1.97
CA ARG A 231 11.24 -8.98 3.30
C ARG A 231 12.71 -9.26 3.54
N GLU A 232 13.16 -10.46 3.17
CA GLU A 232 14.58 -10.85 3.33
C GLU A 232 15.52 -9.88 2.62
N ALA A 233 15.18 -9.44 1.40
CA ALA A 233 15.97 -8.46 0.66
C ALA A 233 16.04 -7.10 1.37
N LEU A 234 14.94 -6.64 1.95
CA LEU A 234 14.89 -5.39 2.73
C LEU A 234 15.70 -5.51 4.03
N ILE A 235 15.58 -6.63 4.75
CA ILE A 235 16.32 -6.86 5.99
C ILE A 235 17.82 -6.90 5.71
N LYS A 236 18.25 -7.65 4.67
CA LYS A 236 19.66 -7.69 4.23
C LYS A 236 20.17 -6.31 3.80
N ALA A 237 19.31 -5.46 3.26
CA ALA A 237 19.65 -4.08 2.92
C ALA A 237 19.79 -3.15 4.13
N GLY A 238 19.39 -3.59 5.34
CA GLY A 238 19.42 -2.78 6.56
C GLY A 238 18.20 -1.87 6.73
N ALA A 239 17.03 -2.25 6.15
CA ALA A 239 15.83 -1.43 6.22
C ALA A 239 15.39 -1.13 7.66
N ILE A 240 15.52 -2.10 8.57
CA ILE A 240 15.12 -1.94 9.98
C ILE A 240 15.91 -0.82 10.64
N ASP A 241 17.21 -0.73 10.39
CA ASP A 241 18.09 0.28 11.01
C ASP A 241 17.74 1.71 10.58
N VAL A 242 17.29 1.87 9.33
CA VAL A 242 16.92 3.20 8.79
C VAL A 242 15.49 3.61 9.15
N ILE A 243 14.57 2.66 9.36
CA ILE A 243 13.18 2.99 9.71
C ILE A 243 12.95 3.16 11.21
N LYS A 244 13.72 2.47 12.08
CA LYS A 244 13.62 2.61 13.55
C LYS A 244 13.65 4.07 14.02
N PRO A 245 14.62 4.92 13.62
CA PRO A 245 14.63 6.32 14.03
C PRO A 245 13.40 7.10 13.58
N ILE A 246 12.86 6.77 12.39
CA ILE A 246 11.71 7.47 11.82
C ILE A 246 10.42 7.17 12.61
N MET A 247 10.31 5.98 13.19
CA MET A 247 9.14 5.58 14.00
C MET A 247 8.90 6.51 15.19
N ALA A 248 9.95 7.16 15.71
CA ALA A 248 9.87 8.06 16.86
C ALA A 248 9.28 9.44 16.53
N GLU A 249 9.14 9.81 15.25
CA GLU A 249 8.72 11.14 14.83
C GLU A 249 7.24 11.47 15.13
N GLY A 250 6.39 10.50 15.35
CA GLY A 250 4.99 10.72 15.73
C GLY A 250 4.11 11.37 14.65
N ASP A 251 4.61 11.54 13.44
CA ASP A 251 3.94 12.09 12.27
C ASP A 251 3.58 11.01 11.25
N LEU A 252 3.18 11.41 10.03
CA LEU A 252 2.84 10.48 8.95
C LEU A 252 4.02 9.58 8.56
N GLN A 253 5.25 10.08 8.59
CA GLN A 253 6.43 9.29 8.27
C GLN A 253 6.71 8.26 9.36
N GLY A 254 6.54 8.63 10.62
CA GLY A 254 6.61 7.72 11.76
C GLY A 254 5.59 6.59 11.65
N LEU A 255 4.34 6.89 11.23
CA LEU A 255 3.31 5.87 11.01
C LEU A 255 3.66 4.90 9.88
N LYS A 256 4.18 5.39 8.74
CA LYS A 256 4.66 4.54 7.63
C LYS A 256 5.82 3.63 8.08
N ALA A 257 6.76 4.19 8.81
CA ALA A 257 7.91 3.46 9.35
C ALA A 257 7.47 2.37 10.33
N THR A 258 6.54 2.68 11.24
CA THR A 258 5.95 1.74 12.18
C THR A 258 5.31 0.56 11.45
N MET A 259 4.54 0.84 10.42
CA MET A 259 3.88 -0.18 9.60
C MET A 259 4.91 -1.05 8.85
N ALA A 260 5.91 -0.44 8.23
CA ALA A 260 6.97 -1.18 7.54
C ALA A 260 7.73 -2.09 8.51
N CYS A 261 8.06 -1.61 9.71
CA CYS A 261 8.70 -2.39 10.76
C CYS A 261 7.84 -3.58 11.19
N ALA A 262 6.53 -3.36 11.37
CA ALA A 262 5.59 -4.41 11.70
C ALA A 262 5.55 -5.52 10.64
N PHE A 263 5.51 -5.16 9.36
CA PHE A 263 5.56 -6.14 8.27
C PHE A 263 6.89 -6.91 8.22
N LEU A 264 8.02 -6.22 8.42
CA LEU A 264 9.33 -6.88 8.46
C LEU A 264 9.45 -7.84 9.63
N GLY A 265 8.79 -7.56 10.74
CA GLY A 265 8.73 -8.42 11.92
C GLY A 265 7.94 -9.72 11.72
N ALA A 266 7.16 -9.88 10.64
CA ALA A 266 6.53 -11.16 10.34
C ALA A 266 7.53 -12.29 10.02
N SER A 267 8.81 -11.99 9.86
CA SER A 267 9.91 -12.96 9.80
C SER A 267 10.52 -13.23 11.18
N TRP A 268 9.71 -13.27 12.21
CA TRP A 268 10.10 -13.31 13.62
C TRP A 268 11.05 -14.47 13.97
N GLY A 269 10.82 -15.66 13.40
CA GLY A 269 11.68 -16.80 13.66
C GLY A 269 13.13 -16.57 13.21
N ASP A 270 13.32 -15.82 12.13
CA ASP A 270 14.62 -15.50 11.56
C ASP A 270 15.24 -14.25 12.18
N PHE A 271 14.40 -13.32 12.68
CA PHE A 271 14.81 -12.00 13.16
C PHE A 271 14.02 -11.59 14.42
N PRO A 272 14.29 -12.21 15.58
CA PRO A 272 13.48 -12.00 16.79
C PRO A 272 13.49 -10.54 17.29
N GLU A 273 14.58 -9.79 17.11
CA GLU A 273 14.61 -8.37 17.45
C GLU A 273 13.67 -7.52 16.60
N ALA A 274 13.57 -7.84 15.31
CA ALA A 274 12.63 -7.17 14.41
C ALA A 274 11.18 -7.49 14.78
N GLY A 275 10.90 -8.72 15.15
CA GLY A 275 9.61 -9.16 15.65
C GLY A 275 9.19 -8.41 16.91
N SER A 276 10.06 -8.35 17.91
CA SER A 276 9.83 -7.60 19.15
C SER A 276 9.59 -6.12 18.89
N THR A 277 10.37 -5.50 18.00
CA THR A 277 10.21 -4.10 17.62
C THR A 277 8.87 -3.88 16.93
N ALA A 278 8.49 -4.76 16.00
CA ALA A 278 7.21 -4.68 15.29
C ALA A 278 6.03 -4.80 16.27
N ALA A 279 6.08 -5.77 17.18
CA ALA A 279 5.03 -5.98 18.18
C ALA A 279 4.85 -4.75 19.10
N LYS A 280 5.94 -4.18 19.57
CA LYS A 280 5.91 -2.94 20.38
C LYS A 280 5.33 -1.78 19.57
N SER A 281 5.74 -1.60 18.33
CA SER A 281 5.23 -0.55 17.44
C SER A 281 3.74 -0.67 17.18
N VAL A 282 3.23 -1.89 17.00
CA VAL A 282 1.78 -2.13 16.88
C VAL A 282 1.05 -1.72 18.15
N SER A 283 1.56 -2.10 19.31
CA SER A 283 0.96 -1.73 20.61
C SER A 283 0.94 -0.21 20.80
N GLU A 284 2.01 0.49 20.47
CA GLU A 284 2.09 1.95 20.52
C GLU A 284 1.13 2.61 19.52
N LEU A 285 1.03 2.07 18.31
CA LEU A 285 0.09 2.55 17.30
C LEU A 285 -1.36 2.42 17.79
N MET A 286 -1.71 1.31 18.40
CA MET A 286 -3.04 1.07 18.98
C MET A 286 -3.38 2.09 20.07
N THR A 287 -2.43 2.37 20.96
CA THR A 287 -2.58 3.40 21.99
C THR A 287 -2.80 4.77 21.34
N ASN A 288 -2.04 5.11 20.32
CA ASN A 288 -2.16 6.37 19.59
C ASN A 288 -3.53 6.55 18.91
N ILE A 289 -4.13 5.46 18.35
CA ILE A 289 -5.48 5.51 17.75
C ILE A 289 -6.51 5.96 18.78
N ILE A 290 -6.37 5.50 20.03
CA ILE A 290 -7.32 5.81 21.11
C ILE A 290 -7.09 7.23 21.66
N GLU A 291 -5.84 7.67 21.80
CA GLU A 291 -5.48 8.90 22.47
C GLU A 291 -5.41 10.12 21.55
N LYS A 292 -4.96 9.95 20.32
CA LYS A 292 -4.79 11.08 19.38
C LYS A 292 -6.11 11.50 18.75
N LYS A 293 -6.27 12.81 18.59
CA LYS A 293 -7.40 13.46 17.91
C LYS A 293 -6.94 14.11 16.60
N GLY A 294 -7.89 14.43 15.72
CA GLY A 294 -7.61 15.11 14.46
C GLY A 294 -6.99 14.19 13.40
N LYS A 295 -6.24 14.77 12.46
CA LYS A 295 -5.64 14.05 11.34
C LYS A 295 -4.75 12.88 11.78
N ASP A 296 -3.97 13.06 12.85
CA ASP A 296 -3.08 12.01 13.36
C ASP A 296 -3.84 10.75 13.81
N GLY A 297 -5.01 10.93 14.42
CA GLY A 297 -5.87 9.81 14.81
C GLY A 297 -6.48 9.08 13.62
N GLN A 298 -6.89 9.81 12.58
CA GLN A 298 -7.38 9.23 11.32
C GLN A 298 -6.30 8.41 10.64
N TYR A 299 -5.08 8.94 10.55
CA TYR A 299 -3.94 8.24 9.97
C TYR A 299 -3.62 6.97 10.75
N ALA A 300 -3.51 7.08 12.06
CA ALA A 300 -3.23 5.94 12.92
C ALA A 300 -4.29 4.85 12.73
N TYR A 301 -5.56 5.24 12.65
CA TYR A 301 -6.66 4.30 12.39
C TYR A 301 -6.57 3.66 11.01
N GLY A 302 -6.32 4.44 9.95
CA GLY A 302 -6.18 3.94 8.58
C GLY A 302 -5.02 2.95 8.44
N VAL A 303 -3.86 3.28 9.01
CA VAL A 303 -2.70 2.39 9.05
C VAL A 303 -3.02 1.10 9.80
N PHE A 304 -3.70 1.20 10.94
CA PHE A 304 -4.08 0.04 11.72
C PHE A 304 -5.11 -0.84 11.01
N LYS A 305 -6.15 -0.26 10.40
CA LYS A 305 -7.13 -1.00 9.60
C LYS A 305 -6.46 -1.76 8.47
N LEU A 306 -5.55 -1.12 7.73
CA LEU A 306 -4.79 -1.78 6.69
C LEU A 306 -3.93 -2.91 7.26
N TYR A 307 -3.27 -2.67 8.39
CA TYR A 307 -2.43 -3.66 9.04
C TYR A 307 -3.22 -4.88 9.51
N THR A 308 -4.32 -4.70 10.21
CA THR A 308 -5.16 -5.80 10.71
C THR A 308 -5.90 -6.55 9.62
N SER A 309 -6.23 -5.88 8.51
CA SER A 309 -6.91 -6.49 7.37
C SER A 309 -5.96 -7.11 6.36
N THR A 310 -4.65 -7.10 6.62
CA THR A 310 -3.66 -7.67 5.70
C THR A 310 -3.20 -9.05 6.12
N LYS A 311 -2.80 -9.84 5.13
CA LYS A 311 -2.12 -11.12 5.34
C LYS A 311 -0.92 -10.99 6.29
N ALA A 312 -0.22 -9.85 6.31
CA ALA A 312 0.94 -9.62 7.15
C ALA A 312 0.62 -9.63 8.66
N TYR A 313 -0.54 -9.10 9.08
CA TYR A 313 -0.92 -9.19 10.49
C TYR A 313 -1.25 -10.62 10.93
N ARG A 314 -1.93 -11.38 10.07
CA ARG A 314 -2.14 -12.83 10.28
C ARG A 314 -0.79 -13.55 10.40
N ASP A 315 0.12 -13.31 9.46
CA ASP A 315 1.43 -13.96 9.43
C ASP A 315 2.28 -13.57 10.65
N LEU A 316 2.22 -12.30 11.08
CA LEU A 316 2.91 -11.83 12.29
C LEU A 316 2.34 -12.49 13.55
N SER A 317 1.02 -12.58 13.69
CA SER A 317 0.38 -13.22 14.84
C SER A 317 0.66 -14.72 14.87
N ALA A 318 0.73 -15.39 13.72
CA ALA A 318 1.13 -16.79 13.61
C ALA A 318 2.60 -17.02 14.01
N ALA A 319 3.49 -16.15 13.54
CA ALA A 319 4.92 -16.20 13.90
C ALA A 319 5.14 -15.93 15.39
N ALA A 320 4.41 -14.96 15.96
CA ALA A 320 4.45 -14.67 17.39
C ALA A 320 3.99 -15.89 18.22
N ARG A 321 2.89 -16.53 17.82
CA ARG A 321 2.40 -17.75 18.47
C ARG A 321 3.39 -18.90 18.39
N ALA A 322 4.01 -19.10 17.22
CA ALA A 322 5.03 -20.14 17.05
C ALA A 322 6.27 -19.87 17.91
N ALA A 323 6.68 -18.59 18.07
CA ALA A 323 7.81 -18.20 18.90
C ALA A 323 7.53 -18.34 20.41
N ASP A 324 6.27 -18.17 20.84
CA ASP A 324 5.87 -18.35 22.25
C ASP A 324 5.93 -19.81 22.69
N GLY A 325 5.79 -20.76 21.78
CA GLY A 325 5.80 -22.21 22.06
C GLY A 325 4.82 -22.60 23.17
N ASP A 326 5.17 -23.62 23.94
CA ASP A 326 4.37 -24.05 25.11
C ASP A 326 4.60 -23.17 26.36
N SER A 327 5.57 -22.25 26.33
CA SER A 327 5.95 -21.42 27.49
C SER A 327 4.94 -20.31 27.81
N GLY A 328 4.01 -20.00 26.92
CA GLY A 328 2.92 -19.03 27.16
C GLY A 328 3.36 -17.59 27.34
N GLU A 329 4.62 -17.27 27.09
CA GLU A 329 5.13 -15.92 27.24
C GLU A 329 5.19 -15.18 25.92
N SER A 330 4.51 -14.12 25.91
CA SER A 330 4.84 -12.74 25.72
C SER A 330 4.64 -12.14 24.33
N ASN A 331 4.96 -12.79 23.21
CA ASN A 331 4.89 -12.16 21.88
C ASN A 331 3.44 -11.98 21.40
N THR A 332 2.61 -13.01 21.56
CA THR A 332 1.17 -12.90 21.30
C THR A 332 0.49 -11.90 22.24
N LYS A 333 0.96 -11.80 23.50
CA LYS A 333 0.45 -10.83 24.47
C LYS A 333 0.70 -9.37 24.05
N VAL A 334 1.84 -9.10 23.44
CA VAL A 334 2.13 -7.75 22.93
C VAL A 334 1.22 -7.39 21.75
N LEU A 335 0.84 -8.36 20.92
CA LEU A 335 -0.07 -8.16 19.79
C LEU A 335 -1.56 -8.14 20.21
N ALA A 336 -1.93 -8.89 21.27
CA ALA A 336 -3.30 -9.01 21.77
C ALA A 336 -3.75 -7.78 22.56
N VAL A 337 -3.51 -6.56 22.04
CA VAL A 337 -4.00 -5.34 22.66
C VAL A 337 -5.52 -5.25 22.48
N PRO A 338 -6.29 -4.87 23.52
CA PRO A 338 -7.76 -4.89 23.46
C PRO A 338 -8.36 -4.18 22.26
N SER A 339 -7.82 -3.03 21.87
CA SER A 339 -8.28 -2.29 20.70
C SER A 339 -7.98 -3.00 19.38
N ALA A 340 -6.85 -3.72 19.26
CA ALA A 340 -6.54 -4.53 18.09
C ALA A 340 -7.53 -5.69 17.94
N VAL A 341 -7.78 -6.40 19.04
CA VAL A 341 -8.77 -7.48 19.08
C VAL A 341 -10.16 -6.97 18.75
N ALA A 342 -10.57 -5.83 19.32
CA ALA A 342 -11.86 -5.20 19.04
C ALA A 342 -12.03 -4.84 17.56
N LEU A 343 -10.99 -4.35 16.90
CA LEU A 343 -11.03 -4.03 15.47
C LEU A 343 -11.05 -5.29 14.60
N CYS A 344 -10.33 -6.34 14.96
CA CYS A 344 -10.46 -7.63 14.29
C CYS A 344 -11.89 -8.19 14.41
N LEU A 345 -12.49 -8.11 15.60
CA LEU A 345 -13.89 -8.49 15.81
C LEU A 345 -14.84 -7.62 14.98
N GLN A 346 -14.56 -6.33 14.85
CA GLN A 346 -15.37 -5.41 14.05
C GLN A 346 -15.32 -5.74 12.56
N VAL A 347 -14.13 -6.02 12.01
CA VAL A 347 -13.96 -6.41 10.60
C VAL A 347 -14.75 -7.69 10.29
N VAL A 348 -14.70 -8.68 11.18
CA VAL A 348 -15.48 -9.91 11.03
C VAL A 348 -16.98 -9.66 11.17
N SER A 349 -17.40 -8.86 12.15
CA SER A 349 -18.82 -8.56 12.38
C SER A 349 -19.43 -7.72 11.27
N ASP A 350 -18.68 -6.84 10.62
CA ASP A 350 -19.15 -6.04 9.49
C ASP A 350 -19.57 -6.93 8.32
N LEU A 351 -18.84 -8.01 8.07
CA LEU A 351 -19.21 -8.98 7.03
C LEU A 351 -20.48 -9.74 7.39
N VAL A 352 -20.67 -10.11 8.66
CA VAL A 352 -21.90 -10.76 9.14
C VAL A 352 -23.10 -9.82 8.99
N LEU A 353 -22.96 -8.56 9.40
CA LEU A 353 -24.01 -7.55 9.27
C LEU A 353 -24.37 -7.24 7.82
N ALA A 354 -23.35 -7.14 6.94
CA ALA A 354 -23.59 -6.90 5.53
C ALA A 354 -24.35 -8.03 4.85
N ALA A 355 -24.11 -9.29 5.23
CA ALA A 355 -24.86 -10.43 4.74
C ALA A 355 -26.32 -10.43 5.22
N ASP A 356 -26.57 -10.00 6.46
CA ASP A 356 -27.93 -9.83 6.99
C ASP A 356 -28.66 -8.67 6.29
N ASP A 357 -27.99 -7.55 6.03
CA ASP A 357 -28.55 -6.40 5.32
C ASP A 357 -28.85 -6.72 3.84
N GLU A 358 -27.99 -7.47 3.16
CA GLU A 358 -28.22 -7.91 1.78
C GLU A 358 -29.49 -8.77 1.69
N ALA A 359 -29.71 -9.66 2.65
CA ALA A 359 -30.92 -10.45 2.78
C ALA A 359 -32.20 -9.61 2.97
N ASN A 360 -32.05 -8.40 3.53
CA ASN A 360 -33.13 -7.44 3.81
C ASN A 360 -33.19 -6.27 2.80
N GLY A 361 -32.34 -6.24 1.77
CA GLY A 361 -32.43 -5.31 0.65
C GLY A 361 -31.73 -3.97 0.82
N GLY A 362 -30.74 -3.82 1.71
CA GLY A 362 -30.34 -2.51 2.18
C GLY A 362 -28.90 -2.07 2.29
N SER A 363 -27.83 -2.77 1.93
CA SER A 363 -26.49 -2.24 2.24
C SER A 363 -25.71 -1.66 1.06
N LYS A 364 -25.05 -0.49 1.31
CA LYS A 364 -24.06 0.14 0.41
C LYS A 364 -22.61 -0.25 0.71
N TYR A 365 -22.32 -0.89 1.85
CA TYR A 365 -20.96 -1.24 2.27
C TYR A 365 -20.75 -2.74 2.23
N VAL A 366 -19.85 -3.20 1.36
CA VAL A 366 -19.44 -4.61 1.29
C VAL A 366 -18.05 -4.72 1.90
N PRO A 367 -17.90 -5.31 3.11
CA PRO A 367 -16.60 -5.57 3.71
C PRO A 367 -15.79 -6.53 2.83
N ASP A 368 -14.48 -6.37 2.83
CA ASP A 368 -13.59 -7.31 2.14
C ASP A 368 -13.56 -8.67 2.87
N VAL A 369 -14.02 -9.71 2.19
CA VAL A 369 -14.08 -11.09 2.71
C VAL A 369 -12.71 -11.57 3.19
N LYS A 370 -11.62 -11.23 2.47
CA LYS A 370 -10.27 -11.61 2.88
C LYS A 370 -9.80 -10.91 4.15
N SER A 371 -10.16 -9.66 4.34
CA SER A 371 -9.88 -8.93 5.58
C SER A 371 -10.51 -9.59 6.79
N ALA A 372 -11.75 -10.06 6.66
CA ALA A 372 -12.43 -10.80 7.72
C ALA A 372 -11.76 -12.17 7.99
N GLU A 373 -11.33 -12.88 6.95
CA GLU A 373 -10.60 -14.13 7.05
C GLU A 373 -9.28 -13.95 7.82
N TYR A 374 -8.48 -12.96 7.44
CA TYR A 374 -7.22 -12.65 8.13
C TYR A 374 -7.44 -12.20 9.57
N SER A 375 -8.49 -11.46 9.84
CA SER A 375 -8.86 -11.02 11.19
C SER A 375 -9.28 -12.19 12.08
N ALA A 376 -10.08 -13.12 11.56
CA ALA A 376 -10.46 -14.34 12.28
C ALA A 376 -9.23 -15.22 12.60
N ALA A 377 -8.33 -15.41 11.64
CA ALA A 377 -7.09 -16.15 11.86
C ALA A 377 -6.16 -15.45 12.87
N ALA A 378 -6.07 -14.11 12.84
CA ALA A 378 -5.30 -13.34 13.81
C ALA A 378 -5.85 -13.50 15.23
N ILE A 379 -7.20 -13.44 15.40
CA ILE A 379 -7.85 -13.70 16.69
C ILE A 379 -7.46 -15.10 17.21
N LEU A 380 -7.55 -16.12 16.36
CA LEU A 380 -7.18 -17.49 16.72
C LEU A 380 -5.72 -17.59 17.17
N ASN A 381 -4.80 -16.94 16.46
CA ASN A 381 -3.38 -16.95 16.83
C ASN A 381 -3.12 -16.28 18.19
N MET A 382 -3.87 -15.25 18.53
CA MET A 382 -3.72 -14.48 19.78
C MET A 382 -4.54 -15.05 20.94
N LEU A 383 -5.32 -16.10 20.75
CA LEU A 383 -6.22 -16.64 21.78
C LEU A 383 -5.55 -16.93 23.12
N PRO A 384 -4.33 -17.52 23.21
CA PRO A 384 -3.70 -17.76 24.50
C PRO A 384 -3.56 -16.49 25.35
N ALA A 385 -3.24 -15.37 24.70
CA ALA A 385 -3.13 -14.08 25.38
C ALA A 385 -4.51 -13.45 25.67
N ILE A 386 -5.44 -13.52 24.71
CA ILE A 386 -6.81 -13.00 24.86
C ILE A 386 -7.56 -13.68 26.01
N LEU A 387 -7.35 -15.00 26.17
CA LEU A 387 -8.00 -15.82 27.17
C LEU A 387 -7.22 -15.93 28.49
N GLN A 388 -6.12 -15.20 28.65
CA GLN A 388 -5.39 -15.17 29.90
C GLN A 388 -6.31 -14.72 31.03
N ALA A 389 -6.38 -15.52 32.10
CA ALA A 389 -7.16 -15.18 33.26
C ALA A 389 -6.59 -13.98 34.00
N GLY A 390 -7.45 -13.18 34.60
CA GLY A 390 -7.03 -12.13 35.53
C GLY A 390 -6.32 -12.72 36.76
N ASP A 391 -5.43 -11.97 37.36
CA ASP A 391 -4.73 -12.36 38.57
C ASP A 391 -5.17 -11.45 39.73
N PRO A 392 -5.80 -11.97 40.78
CA PRO A 392 -6.24 -13.36 40.94
C PRO A 392 -7.46 -13.72 40.07
N PRO A 393 -7.65 -15.01 39.71
CA PRO A 393 -8.81 -15.47 38.95
C PRO A 393 -10.11 -15.14 39.68
N ARG A 394 -11.04 -14.46 39.04
CA ARG A 394 -12.35 -14.11 39.60
C ARG A 394 -13.45 -14.45 38.61
N LYS A 395 -14.64 -14.85 39.13
CA LYS A 395 -15.83 -14.96 38.29
C LYS A 395 -16.20 -13.56 37.73
N SER A 396 -16.56 -13.51 36.47
CA SER A 396 -16.95 -12.27 35.80
C SER A 396 -18.15 -12.53 34.87
N ILE A 397 -19.28 -11.88 35.19
CA ILE A 397 -20.48 -11.89 34.34
C ILE A 397 -20.17 -11.19 33.00
N GLN A 398 -19.30 -10.19 33.03
CA GLN A 398 -18.87 -9.48 31.82
C GLN A 398 -18.08 -10.41 30.89
N SER A 399 -17.19 -11.24 31.43
CA SER A 399 -16.51 -12.26 30.64
C SER A 399 -17.45 -13.31 30.08
N GLU A 400 -18.45 -13.75 30.83
CA GLU A 400 -19.46 -14.71 30.34
C GLU A 400 -20.24 -14.12 29.16
N LYS A 401 -20.66 -12.86 29.26
CA LYS A 401 -21.34 -12.12 28.19
C LYS A 401 -20.43 -11.95 26.97
N ALA A 402 -19.19 -11.50 27.17
CA ALA A 402 -18.22 -11.32 26.11
C ALA A 402 -17.93 -12.62 25.36
N CYS A 403 -17.69 -13.73 26.10
CA CYS A 403 -17.49 -15.05 25.52
C CYS A 403 -18.68 -15.48 24.66
N GLY A 404 -19.90 -15.30 25.17
CA GLY A 404 -21.13 -15.68 24.47
C GLY A 404 -21.33 -14.91 23.17
N GLU A 405 -21.25 -13.57 23.23
CA GLU A 405 -21.50 -12.70 22.06
C GLU A 405 -20.41 -12.86 21.00
N ILE A 406 -19.14 -12.88 21.37
CA ILE A 406 -18.02 -13.04 20.42
C ILE A 406 -18.07 -14.43 19.77
N SER A 407 -18.28 -15.51 20.56
CA SER A 407 -18.40 -16.86 20.03
C SER A 407 -19.57 -16.98 19.04
N THR A 408 -20.71 -16.36 19.35
CA THR A 408 -21.87 -16.36 18.46
C THR A 408 -21.54 -15.66 17.14
N MET A 409 -20.94 -14.48 17.19
CA MET A 409 -20.55 -13.72 16.00
C MET A 409 -19.56 -14.50 15.11
N LEU A 410 -18.53 -15.10 15.69
CA LEU A 410 -17.56 -15.91 14.94
C LEU A 410 -18.22 -17.15 14.29
N THR A 411 -19.19 -17.76 14.98
CA THR A 411 -19.97 -18.88 14.46
C THR A 411 -20.84 -18.44 13.28
N GLN A 412 -21.50 -17.28 13.37
CA GLN A 412 -22.29 -16.70 12.27
C GLN A 412 -21.39 -16.43 11.05
N TYR A 413 -20.21 -15.83 11.25
CA TYR A 413 -19.25 -15.60 10.19
C TYR A 413 -18.84 -16.91 9.47
N ALA A 414 -18.58 -17.98 10.22
CA ALA A 414 -18.23 -19.27 9.64
C ALA A 414 -19.35 -19.90 8.78
N GLN A 415 -20.59 -19.49 8.99
CA GLN A 415 -21.76 -19.97 8.24
C GLN A 415 -22.02 -19.19 6.95
N LEU A 416 -21.36 -18.05 6.74
CA LEU A 416 -21.54 -17.25 5.53
C LEU A 416 -21.08 -18.00 4.28
N SER A 417 -21.84 -17.88 3.18
CA SER A 417 -21.62 -18.62 1.94
C SER A 417 -20.29 -18.28 1.23
N GLY A 418 -19.77 -17.05 1.42
CA GLY A 418 -18.53 -16.57 0.80
C GLY A 418 -17.26 -16.86 1.59
N THR A 419 -17.36 -17.42 2.81
CA THR A 419 -16.20 -17.66 3.68
C THR A 419 -15.38 -18.86 3.18
N SER A 420 -14.05 -18.72 3.10
CA SER A 420 -13.14 -19.80 2.72
C SER A 420 -13.11 -20.93 3.77
N ALA A 421 -12.59 -22.11 3.40
CA ALA A 421 -12.44 -23.23 4.33
C ALA A 421 -11.51 -22.85 5.50
N GLU A 422 -10.40 -22.14 5.23
CA GLU A 422 -9.45 -21.67 6.25
C GLU A 422 -10.10 -20.64 7.20
N GLY A 423 -10.87 -19.70 6.67
CA GLY A 423 -11.61 -18.71 7.46
C GLY A 423 -12.68 -19.35 8.36
N LYS A 424 -13.41 -20.34 7.84
CA LYS A 424 -14.40 -21.11 8.61
C LYS A 424 -13.77 -21.87 9.76
N GLU A 425 -12.69 -22.61 9.48
CA GLU A 425 -11.97 -23.39 10.49
C GLU A 425 -11.42 -22.49 11.59
N SER A 426 -10.76 -21.38 11.21
CA SER A 426 -10.19 -20.42 12.16
C SER A 426 -11.27 -19.82 13.07
N ALA A 427 -12.39 -19.41 12.50
CA ALA A 427 -13.47 -18.80 13.26
C ALA A 427 -14.17 -19.79 14.20
N LEU A 428 -14.45 -21.02 13.74
CA LEU A 428 -15.09 -22.05 14.57
C LEU A 428 -14.19 -22.45 15.74
N LYS A 429 -12.90 -22.66 15.48
CA LYS A 429 -11.95 -23.01 16.53
C LYS A 429 -11.81 -21.89 17.56
N ALA A 430 -11.73 -20.63 17.11
CA ALA A 430 -11.70 -19.48 18.01
C ALA A 430 -12.99 -19.39 18.83
N ALA A 431 -14.16 -19.59 18.21
CA ALA A 431 -15.44 -19.59 18.90
C ALA A 431 -15.55 -20.64 19.99
N GLU A 432 -15.10 -21.86 19.73
CA GLU A 432 -15.11 -22.98 20.69
C GLU A 432 -14.20 -22.67 21.89
N GLU A 433 -12.96 -22.24 21.65
CA GLU A 433 -12.00 -21.91 22.71
C GLU A 433 -12.47 -20.74 23.58
N ILE A 434 -13.04 -19.68 22.96
CA ILE A 434 -13.61 -18.53 23.68
C ILE A 434 -14.81 -18.98 24.53
N LYS A 435 -15.70 -19.80 23.99
CA LYS A 435 -16.86 -20.33 24.71
C LYS A 435 -16.43 -21.21 25.90
N ALA A 436 -15.42 -22.05 25.72
CA ALA A 436 -14.88 -22.91 26.78
C ALA A 436 -14.21 -22.12 27.91
N ALA A 437 -13.70 -20.91 27.62
CA ALA A 437 -13.07 -20.02 28.60
C ALA A 437 -14.08 -19.24 29.47
N SER A 438 -15.38 -19.41 29.25
CA SER A 438 -16.44 -18.80 30.05
C SER A 438 -16.31 -19.14 31.53
N GLY A 439 -16.57 -18.22 32.44
CA GLY A 439 -16.61 -18.43 33.88
C GLY A 439 -15.47 -17.82 34.70
N SER A 440 -14.41 -17.33 34.09
CA SER A 440 -13.38 -16.50 34.77
C SER A 440 -13.17 -15.17 34.09
N ALA A 441 -12.74 -14.15 34.84
CA ALA A 441 -12.40 -12.84 34.29
C ALA A 441 -11.26 -12.97 33.23
N ARG A 442 -11.50 -12.36 32.08
CA ARG A 442 -10.59 -12.30 30.92
C ARG A 442 -10.36 -10.85 30.53
N PRO A 443 -9.45 -10.12 31.18
CA PRO A 443 -9.36 -8.66 31.05
C PRO A 443 -9.24 -8.16 29.60
N ILE A 444 -8.41 -8.82 28.77
CA ILE A 444 -8.27 -8.43 27.37
C ILE A 444 -9.56 -8.64 26.61
N LEU A 445 -10.23 -9.76 26.82
CA LEU A 445 -11.49 -10.08 26.14
C LEU A 445 -12.63 -9.14 26.55
N GLU A 446 -12.74 -8.82 27.85
CA GLU A 446 -13.76 -7.90 28.38
C GLU A 446 -13.60 -6.50 27.79
N ILE A 447 -12.39 -5.93 27.82
CA ILE A 447 -12.11 -4.60 27.26
C ILE A 447 -12.33 -4.60 25.75
N SER A 448 -11.87 -5.67 25.06
CA SER A 448 -12.07 -5.80 23.60
C SER A 448 -13.56 -5.86 23.24
N HIS A 449 -14.36 -6.57 24.02
CA HIS A 449 -15.80 -6.66 23.83
C HIS A 449 -16.50 -5.32 24.05
N ASP A 450 -16.12 -4.57 25.08
CA ASP A 450 -16.67 -3.26 25.35
C ASP A 450 -16.37 -2.27 24.21
N LEU A 451 -15.13 -2.24 23.73
CA LEU A 451 -14.73 -1.42 22.58
C LEU A 451 -15.48 -1.85 21.30
N TRP A 452 -15.55 -3.15 21.02
CA TRP A 452 -16.29 -3.68 19.88
C TRP A 452 -17.78 -3.32 19.96
N THR A 453 -18.40 -3.41 21.14
CA THR A 453 -19.80 -3.01 21.36
C THR A 453 -20.00 -1.52 21.11
N GLN A 454 -19.05 -0.67 21.47
CA GLN A 454 -19.09 0.76 21.14
C GLN A 454 -19.02 0.96 19.61
N TYR A 455 -18.12 0.26 18.91
CA TYR A 455 -18.00 0.35 17.45
C TYR A 455 -19.28 -0.11 16.73
N ARG A 456 -20.01 -1.08 17.26
CA ARG A 456 -21.28 -1.55 16.69
C ARG A 456 -22.45 -0.55 16.81
N LYS A 457 -22.40 0.39 17.75
CA LYS A 457 -23.45 1.41 17.92
C LYS A 457 -23.48 2.48 16.83
N ARG A 458 -22.62 2.42 15.87
CA ARG A 458 -22.45 3.42 14.81
C ARG A 458 -23.56 3.52 13.76
N GLU A 459 -24.67 2.77 13.88
CA GLU A 459 -25.88 2.87 13.05
C GLU A 459 -25.63 2.88 11.52
N GLY A 460 -24.77 1.99 11.03
CA GLY A 460 -24.46 1.87 9.60
C GLY A 460 -23.43 2.87 9.07
N GLN A 461 -22.85 3.72 9.89
CA GLN A 461 -21.74 4.57 9.50
C GLN A 461 -20.45 3.73 9.31
N PRO A 462 -19.60 4.05 8.34
CA PRO A 462 -18.25 3.50 8.27
C PRO A 462 -17.50 3.71 9.58
N LEU A 463 -16.71 2.73 10.02
CA LEU A 463 -16.05 2.75 11.32
C LEU A 463 -15.09 3.94 11.47
N ASP A 464 -14.39 4.30 10.41
CA ASP A 464 -13.52 5.48 10.34
C ASP A 464 -14.29 6.79 10.55
N GLN A 465 -15.46 6.94 9.96
CA GLN A 465 -16.34 8.08 10.15
C GLN A 465 -16.89 8.15 11.59
N PHE A 466 -17.31 7.02 12.14
CA PHE A 466 -17.77 6.92 13.52
C PHE A 466 -16.68 7.31 14.53
N ILE A 467 -15.48 6.74 14.40
CA ILE A 467 -14.36 7.07 15.28
C ILE A 467 -13.98 8.54 15.15
N SER A 468 -14.02 9.09 13.94
CA SER A 468 -13.71 10.49 13.69
C SER A 468 -14.69 11.42 14.37
N GLN A 469 -15.99 11.12 14.33
CA GLN A 469 -17.03 11.91 14.99
C GLN A 469 -16.94 11.83 16.50
N GLU A 470 -16.80 10.64 17.08
CA GLU A 470 -16.67 10.46 18.53
C GLU A 470 -15.44 11.14 19.12
N LYS A 471 -14.36 11.22 18.36
CA LYS A 471 -13.10 11.86 18.75
C LYS A 471 -13.05 13.35 18.42
N GLY A 472 -14.11 13.91 17.81
CA GLY A 472 -14.11 15.29 17.32
C GLY A 472 -13.13 15.51 16.17
N ILE A 473 -12.90 14.49 15.38
CA ILE A 473 -12.04 14.50 14.19
C ILE A 473 -12.95 14.86 13.00
N GLU A 474 -12.67 15.95 12.31
CA GLU A 474 -13.33 16.23 11.02
C GLU A 474 -12.85 15.20 10.00
N VAL A 475 -13.79 14.46 9.42
CA VAL A 475 -13.51 13.56 8.28
C VAL A 475 -13.37 14.44 7.06
N ASP A 476 -12.16 14.54 6.53
CA ASP A 476 -11.96 15.01 5.17
C ASP A 476 -12.64 14.01 4.23
N GLU A 477 -13.49 14.49 3.31
CA GLU A 477 -14.24 13.63 2.36
C GLU A 477 -13.35 12.72 1.51
N SER A 478 -12.03 12.97 1.52
CA SER A 478 -11.00 12.14 0.90
C SER A 478 -10.73 10.80 1.60
N GLY A 479 -11.22 10.56 2.82
CA GLY A 479 -11.11 9.28 3.55
C GLY A 479 -9.70 8.83 3.96
N PRO A 480 -9.56 7.98 4.99
CA PRO A 480 -8.26 7.57 5.52
C PRO A 480 -7.39 6.72 4.58
N LEU A 481 -7.95 6.23 3.48
CA LEU A 481 -7.22 5.50 2.45
C LEU A 481 -6.56 6.38 1.39
N ASP A 482 -6.84 7.69 1.35
CA ASP A 482 -6.17 8.64 0.44
C ASP A 482 -4.69 8.83 0.76
N PHE A 483 -4.25 8.38 1.94
CA PHE A 483 -2.82 8.34 2.31
C PHE A 483 -2.06 7.17 1.70
N LEU A 484 -2.77 6.15 1.26
CA LEU A 484 -2.21 5.17 0.35
C LEU A 484 -2.51 5.71 -1.04
N PRO A 485 -1.56 6.32 -1.76
CA PRO A 485 -1.82 6.95 -3.07
C PRO A 485 -2.32 5.98 -4.13
N CYS A 486 -2.99 4.94 -3.70
CA CYS A 486 -3.34 3.75 -4.45
C CYS A 486 -4.83 3.44 -4.48
N VAL A 487 -5.66 4.11 -3.69
CA VAL A 487 -7.07 3.68 -3.54
C VAL A 487 -8.06 4.66 -4.17
N ASN A 488 -7.71 5.93 -4.35
CA ASN A 488 -8.61 6.87 -5.03
C ASN A 488 -8.07 7.36 -6.37
N SER A 489 -8.78 6.98 -7.43
CA SER A 489 -8.54 7.40 -8.81
C SER A 489 -8.80 8.90 -9.07
N ASP A 490 -9.35 9.64 -8.10
CA ASP A 490 -9.85 10.99 -8.30
C ASP A 490 -9.05 12.10 -7.58
N SER A 491 -8.08 11.75 -6.72
CA SER A 491 -7.25 12.77 -6.09
C SER A 491 -6.37 13.45 -7.12
N ASN A 492 -6.71 14.67 -7.41
CA ASN A 492 -5.97 15.62 -8.24
C ASN A 492 -4.49 15.69 -7.83
N CYS A 493 -3.64 14.95 -8.51
CA CYS A 493 -2.23 15.25 -8.54
C CYS A 493 -2.04 16.57 -9.28
N ASN A 494 -2.34 17.69 -8.64
CA ASN A 494 -1.91 19.00 -9.09
C ASN A 494 -0.41 19.10 -8.84
N ILE A 495 0.37 18.53 -9.75
CA ILE A 495 1.81 18.76 -9.83
C ILE A 495 2.01 19.78 -10.95
N LEU A 496 2.18 21.02 -10.56
CA LEU A 496 2.94 22.00 -11.35
C LEU A 496 4.42 21.79 -11.09
#